data_5abdd4bb6f7c117b01cec721439d44d5
#
_entry.id   5abdd4bb6f7c117b01cec721439d44d5
#
_cell.length_a   1.000
_cell.length_b   1.000
_cell.length_c   1.000
_cell.angle_alpha   90.00
_cell.angle_beta   90.00
_cell.angle_gamma   90.00
#
_symmetry.space_group_name_H-M   'P 1'
#
loop_
_entity.id
_entity.type
_entity.pdbx_description
1 polymer ?
#
loop_
_entity_poly.entity_id
_entity_poly.type
_entity_poly.pdbx_seq_one_letter_code
_entity_poly.pdbx_strand_id
1 'polypeptide(L)'
;MLGALVIVFREVIEAGLIIGIVLAATRGVAGRGHWVTAGVLAGTLGASVVALFAEAIANAFEGSGQELLNASVLGTAVLMLMWHNAWMARHGREMAAEMAAVGAAVSAGKRPMTALVVVVGLAVLREGSEVVLFLYGILAGGASGSSLFVGGTLGLAVGAAFTALTYYGLVSIPARHIFAVTTVLIALLAAGMAAQAVQYLDAAGIINVLSRQLWDSSPWLPQDGIIGRMLHTLIGYTDRPTELQLIAYLATLTAMAALAWLAVPTRARRAPA
;
A
#
# COMPACT_ATOMS: atom_id res chain seq x y z
N MET A 1 14.02 0.47 1.09
CA MET A 1 13.95 -0.73 0.23
C MET A 1 12.81 -1.68 0.67
N LEU A 2 12.86 -2.24 1.89
CA LEU A 2 11.86 -3.23 2.34
C LEU A 2 10.43 -2.68 2.41
N GLY A 3 10.20 -1.46 2.87
CA GLY A 3 8.86 -0.84 2.86
C GLY A 3 8.27 -0.72 1.46
N ALA A 4 9.06 -0.27 0.49
CA ALA A 4 8.64 -0.21 -0.92
C ALA A 4 8.32 -1.62 -1.46
N LEU A 5 9.15 -2.62 -1.14
CA LEU A 5 8.91 -4.01 -1.54
C LEU A 5 7.56 -4.51 -0.99
N VAL A 6 7.30 -4.34 0.31
CA VAL A 6 6.07 -4.85 0.95
C VAL A 6 4.82 -4.19 0.38
N ILE A 7 4.85 -2.85 0.19
CA ILE A 7 3.72 -2.11 -0.38
C ILE A 7 3.48 -2.57 -1.82
N VAL A 8 4.50 -2.49 -2.69
CA VAL A 8 4.33 -2.85 -4.11
C VAL A 8 3.92 -4.30 -4.27
N PHE A 9 4.51 -5.22 -3.50
CA PHE A 9 4.11 -6.62 -3.49
C PHE A 9 2.62 -6.80 -3.18
N ARG A 10 2.12 -6.11 -2.16
CA ARG A 10 0.71 -6.18 -1.76
C ARG A 10 -0.21 -5.67 -2.86
N GLU A 11 0.03 -4.47 -3.38
CA GLU A 11 -0.84 -3.84 -4.38
C GLU A 11 -0.83 -4.64 -5.70
N VAL A 12 0.32 -5.21 -6.06
CA VAL A 12 0.42 -6.12 -7.22
C VAL A 12 -0.38 -7.40 -7.01
N ILE A 13 -0.41 -7.96 -5.81
CA ILE A 13 -1.27 -9.12 -5.53
C ILE A 13 -2.75 -8.72 -5.59
N GLU A 14 -3.14 -7.55 -5.08
CA GLU A 14 -4.53 -7.08 -5.13
C GLU A 14 -5.00 -6.90 -6.58
N ALA A 15 -4.24 -6.17 -7.41
CA ALA A 15 -4.50 -6.07 -8.84
C ALA A 15 -4.52 -7.45 -9.52
N GLY A 16 -3.56 -8.30 -9.18
CA GLY A 16 -3.38 -9.64 -9.73
C GLY A 16 -4.54 -10.59 -9.40
N LEU A 17 -5.12 -10.49 -8.21
CA LEU A 17 -6.32 -11.26 -7.85
C LEU A 17 -7.51 -10.84 -8.72
N ILE A 18 -7.73 -9.55 -8.95
CA ILE A 18 -8.79 -9.06 -9.84
C ILE A 18 -8.58 -9.58 -11.27
N ILE A 19 -7.35 -9.44 -11.78
CA ILE A 19 -6.97 -9.97 -13.10
C ILE A 19 -7.23 -11.49 -13.18
N GLY A 20 -6.84 -12.23 -12.16
CA GLY A 20 -7.03 -13.67 -12.06
C GLY A 20 -8.51 -14.08 -12.06
N ILE A 21 -9.35 -13.35 -11.31
CA ILE A 21 -10.81 -13.57 -11.27
C ILE A 21 -11.43 -13.33 -12.66
N VAL A 22 -11.07 -12.21 -13.31
CA VAL A 22 -11.57 -11.88 -14.66
C VAL A 22 -11.14 -12.93 -15.68
N LEU A 23 -9.86 -13.35 -15.66
CA LEU A 23 -9.34 -14.40 -16.51
C LEU A 23 -10.02 -15.76 -16.24
N ALA A 24 -10.32 -16.10 -15.00
CA ALA A 24 -11.02 -17.31 -14.64
C ALA A 24 -12.48 -17.29 -15.13
N ALA A 25 -13.19 -16.17 -14.91
CA ALA A 25 -14.58 -15.99 -15.32
C ALA A 25 -14.78 -15.94 -16.86
N THR A 26 -13.71 -15.64 -17.60
CA THR A 26 -13.73 -15.59 -19.08
C THR A 26 -13.05 -16.78 -19.72
N ARG A 27 -12.90 -17.92 -19.02
CA ARG A 27 -12.30 -19.14 -19.59
C ARG A 27 -13.08 -19.57 -20.85
N GLY A 28 -12.34 -19.87 -21.92
CA GLY A 28 -12.91 -20.29 -23.23
C GLY A 28 -13.26 -19.13 -24.16
N VAL A 29 -13.25 -17.87 -23.72
CA VAL A 29 -13.49 -16.72 -24.60
C VAL A 29 -12.23 -16.41 -25.42
N ALA A 30 -12.34 -16.45 -26.75
CA ALA A 30 -11.23 -16.18 -27.66
C ALA A 30 -10.78 -14.70 -27.52
N GLY A 31 -9.47 -14.47 -27.51
CA GLY A 31 -8.92 -13.11 -27.46
C GLY A 31 -8.94 -12.42 -26.09
N ARG A 32 -9.51 -13.02 -25.04
CA ARG A 32 -9.60 -12.44 -23.70
C ARG A 32 -8.27 -11.89 -23.17
N GLY A 33 -7.16 -12.59 -23.43
CA GLY A 33 -5.82 -12.18 -22.99
C GLY A 33 -5.42 -10.82 -23.53
N HIS A 34 -5.67 -10.52 -24.79
CA HIS A 34 -5.35 -9.22 -25.39
C HIS A 34 -6.12 -8.07 -24.73
N TRP A 35 -7.41 -8.27 -24.43
CA TRP A 35 -8.24 -7.27 -23.78
C TRP A 35 -7.84 -7.04 -22.32
N VAL A 36 -7.51 -8.10 -21.59
CA VAL A 36 -6.96 -7.99 -20.22
C VAL A 36 -5.60 -7.27 -20.24
N THR A 37 -4.69 -7.64 -21.15
CA THR A 37 -3.40 -6.96 -21.30
C THR A 37 -3.58 -5.48 -21.67
N ALA A 38 -4.51 -5.16 -22.57
CA ALA A 38 -4.82 -3.77 -22.89
C ALA A 38 -5.31 -3.00 -21.65
N GLY A 39 -6.12 -3.62 -20.79
CA GLY A 39 -6.53 -3.05 -19.50
C GLY A 39 -5.35 -2.80 -18.57
N VAL A 40 -4.46 -3.78 -18.42
CA VAL A 40 -3.24 -3.63 -17.59
C VAL A 40 -2.39 -2.48 -18.10
N LEU A 41 -2.15 -2.40 -19.42
CA LEU A 41 -1.36 -1.32 -20.01
C LEU A 41 -2.03 0.04 -19.80
N ALA A 42 -3.33 0.16 -20.02
CA ALA A 42 -4.08 1.40 -19.81
C ALA A 42 -4.03 1.84 -18.34
N GLY A 43 -4.22 0.93 -17.39
CA GLY A 43 -4.14 1.21 -15.96
C GLY A 43 -2.74 1.63 -15.53
N THR A 44 -1.71 0.95 -16.04
CA THR A 44 -0.30 1.31 -15.76
C THR A 44 0.05 2.69 -16.33
N LEU A 45 -0.38 3.01 -17.55
CA LEU A 45 -0.20 4.34 -18.13
C LEU A 45 -0.90 5.41 -17.28
N GLY A 46 -2.12 5.16 -16.84
CA GLY A 46 -2.84 6.06 -15.94
C GLY A 46 -2.11 6.27 -14.62
N ALA A 47 -1.61 5.21 -13.98
CA ALA A 47 -0.81 5.31 -12.75
C ALA A 47 0.50 6.09 -12.99
N SER A 48 1.13 5.93 -14.15
CA SER A 48 2.32 6.71 -14.53
C SER A 48 2.01 8.21 -14.66
N VAL A 49 0.84 8.56 -15.18
CA VAL A 49 0.38 9.96 -15.20
C VAL A 49 0.20 10.50 -13.79
N VAL A 50 -0.40 9.71 -12.87
CA VAL A 50 -0.49 10.10 -11.45
C VAL A 50 0.90 10.32 -10.84
N ALA A 51 1.90 9.48 -11.17
CA ALA A 51 3.27 9.64 -10.71
C ALA A 51 3.89 10.97 -11.18
N LEU A 52 3.70 11.32 -12.45
CA LEU A 52 4.19 12.60 -13.01
C LEU A 52 3.54 13.82 -12.33
N PHE A 53 2.24 13.75 -12.03
CA PHE A 53 1.57 14.82 -11.27
C PHE A 53 2.08 14.93 -9.84
N ALA A 54 2.31 13.79 -9.16
CA ALA A 54 2.84 13.78 -7.82
C ALA A 54 4.27 14.38 -7.77
N GLU A 55 5.12 14.05 -8.75
CA GLU A 55 6.45 14.63 -8.93
C GLU A 55 6.38 16.15 -9.19
N ALA A 56 5.51 16.60 -10.09
CA ALA A 56 5.35 18.01 -10.38
C ALA A 56 4.91 18.81 -9.13
N ILE A 57 4.02 18.25 -8.30
CA ILE A 57 3.61 18.85 -7.04
C ILE A 57 4.81 18.90 -6.07
N ALA A 58 5.55 17.81 -5.91
CA ALA A 58 6.70 17.76 -5.01
C ALA A 58 7.75 18.82 -5.38
N ASN A 59 8.08 18.94 -6.68
CA ASN A 59 9.05 19.93 -7.19
C ASN A 59 8.56 21.38 -7.02
N ALA A 60 7.25 21.64 -7.05
CA ALA A 60 6.71 22.98 -6.86
C ALA A 60 6.89 23.52 -5.42
N PHE A 61 7.15 22.64 -4.46
CA PHE A 61 7.37 22.98 -3.05
C PHE A 61 8.83 22.83 -2.61
N GLU A 62 9.77 22.68 -3.54
CA GLU A 62 11.20 22.69 -3.22
C GLU A 62 11.62 24.03 -2.65
N GLY A 63 12.25 24.01 -1.46
CA GLY A 63 12.76 25.22 -0.80
C GLY A 63 12.18 25.42 0.60
N SER A 64 11.79 26.67 0.94
CA SER A 64 11.24 27.01 2.24
C SER A 64 9.91 26.29 2.49
N GLY A 65 9.83 25.49 3.55
CA GLY A 65 8.63 24.70 3.90
C GLY A 65 8.75 23.21 3.62
N GLN A 66 9.94 22.71 3.34
CA GLN A 66 10.20 21.29 3.06
C GLN A 66 9.71 20.37 4.20
N GLU A 67 9.90 20.79 5.46
CA GLU A 67 9.45 20.03 6.62
C GLU A 67 7.92 19.92 6.65
N LEU A 68 7.22 21.02 6.36
CA LEU A 68 5.76 21.03 6.32
C LEU A 68 5.22 20.20 5.15
N LEU A 69 5.87 20.27 3.99
CA LEU A 69 5.54 19.41 2.85
C LEU A 69 5.71 17.94 3.21
N ASN A 70 6.87 17.56 3.76
CA ASN A 70 7.15 16.17 4.15
C ASN A 70 6.15 15.67 5.19
N ALA A 71 5.83 16.48 6.21
CA ALA A 71 4.81 16.16 7.19
C ALA A 71 3.43 15.95 6.54
N SER A 72 3.06 16.81 5.59
CA SER A 72 1.77 16.73 4.88
C SER A 72 1.67 15.49 3.98
N VAL A 73 2.74 15.17 3.26
CA VAL A 73 2.84 13.97 2.41
C VAL A 73 2.74 12.71 3.26
N LEU A 74 3.52 12.64 4.34
CA LEU A 74 3.49 11.50 5.28
C LEU A 74 2.12 11.35 5.93
N GLY A 75 1.54 12.45 6.42
CA GLY A 75 0.20 12.43 7.03
C GLY A 75 -0.87 11.96 6.06
N THR A 76 -0.82 12.44 4.82
CA THR A 76 -1.75 12.00 3.75
C THR A 76 -1.57 10.51 3.45
N ALA A 77 -0.33 10.03 3.33
CA ALA A 77 -0.05 8.62 3.10
C ALA A 77 -0.56 7.73 4.24
N VAL A 78 -0.37 8.15 5.50
CA VAL A 78 -0.91 7.44 6.68
C VAL A 78 -2.44 7.36 6.64
N LEU A 79 -3.12 8.48 6.38
CA LEU A 79 -4.58 8.50 6.28
C LEU A 79 -5.10 7.62 5.15
N MET A 80 -4.42 7.62 4.00
CA MET A 80 -4.76 6.74 2.88
C MET A 80 -4.55 5.27 3.22
N LEU A 81 -3.42 4.90 3.84
CA LEU A 81 -3.17 3.52 4.28
C LEU A 81 -4.25 3.04 5.27
N MET A 82 -4.63 3.89 6.23
CA MET A 82 -5.70 3.58 7.17
C MET A 82 -7.05 3.38 6.48
N TRP A 83 -7.40 4.30 5.58
CA TRP A 83 -8.63 4.24 4.79
C TRP A 83 -8.67 3.00 3.90
N HIS A 84 -7.61 2.78 3.11
CA HIS A 84 -7.49 1.64 2.20
C HIS A 84 -7.65 0.30 2.94
N ASN A 85 -6.90 0.09 4.02
CA ASN A 85 -7.02 -1.13 4.82
C ASN A 85 -8.43 -1.36 5.37
N ALA A 86 -9.06 -0.31 5.90
CA ALA A 86 -10.41 -0.41 6.43
C ALA A 86 -11.44 -0.69 5.32
N TRP A 87 -11.28 -0.06 4.16
CA TRP A 87 -12.19 -0.22 3.03
C TRP A 87 -12.08 -1.61 2.41
N MET A 88 -10.85 -2.10 2.16
CA MET A 88 -10.61 -3.44 1.61
C MET A 88 -11.10 -4.55 2.53
N ALA A 89 -10.93 -4.40 3.85
CA ALA A 89 -11.44 -5.37 4.81
C ALA A 89 -12.97 -5.53 4.74
N ARG A 90 -13.70 -4.46 4.37
CA ARG A 90 -15.18 -4.47 4.24
C ARG A 90 -15.66 -4.92 2.86
N HIS A 91 -15.07 -4.36 1.79
CA HIS A 91 -15.62 -4.44 0.44
C HIS A 91 -14.86 -5.38 -0.51
N GLY A 92 -13.71 -5.91 -0.10
CA GLY A 92 -12.87 -6.74 -0.98
C GLY A 92 -13.59 -7.95 -1.57
N ARG A 93 -14.51 -8.60 -0.82
CA ARG A 93 -15.31 -9.72 -1.30
C ARG A 93 -16.40 -9.30 -2.29
N GLU A 94 -17.04 -8.16 -2.06
CA GLU A 94 -18.06 -7.61 -2.94
C GLU A 94 -17.44 -7.22 -4.28
N MET A 95 -16.31 -6.54 -4.25
CA MET A 95 -15.54 -6.17 -5.45
C MET A 95 -15.11 -7.40 -6.25
N ALA A 96 -14.61 -8.45 -5.58
CA ALA A 96 -14.27 -9.70 -6.26
C ALA A 96 -15.48 -10.35 -6.94
N ALA A 97 -16.65 -10.33 -6.29
CA ALA A 97 -17.89 -10.84 -6.85
C ALA A 97 -18.38 -10.02 -8.05
N GLU A 98 -18.28 -8.69 -8.00
CA GLU A 98 -18.61 -7.79 -9.11
C GLU A 98 -17.71 -8.04 -10.33
N MET A 99 -16.40 -8.20 -10.10
CA MET A 99 -15.45 -8.51 -11.18
C MET A 99 -15.75 -9.85 -11.83
N ALA A 100 -16.08 -10.88 -11.03
CA ALA A 100 -16.50 -12.18 -11.53
C ALA A 100 -17.81 -12.08 -12.36
N ALA A 101 -18.77 -11.27 -11.91
CA ALA A 101 -20.05 -11.05 -12.61
C ALA A 101 -19.83 -10.36 -13.96
N VAL A 102 -18.93 -9.36 -14.04
CA VAL A 102 -18.57 -8.74 -15.33
C VAL A 102 -17.94 -9.77 -16.28
N GLY A 103 -16.99 -10.56 -15.80
CA GLY A 103 -16.36 -11.63 -16.59
C GLY A 103 -17.39 -12.65 -17.11
N ALA A 104 -18.30 -13.09 -16.25
CA ALA A 104 -19.41 -13.99 -16.65
C ALA A 104 -20.36 -13.37 -17.68
N ALA A 105 -20.68 -12.06 -17.54
CA ALA A 105 -21.51 -11.36 -18.50
C ALA A 105 -20.85 -11.24 -19.89
N VAL A 106 -19.52 -11.05 -19.93
CA VAL A 106 -18.76 -11.06 -21.19
C VAL A 106 -18.76 -12.47 -21.79
N SER A 107 -18.52 -13.52 -20.98
CA SER A 107 -18.56 -14.91 -21.44
C SER A 107 -19.94 -15.32 -22.00
N ALA A 108 -21.02 -14.78 -21.44
CA ALA A 108 -22.38 -14.98 -21.90
C ALA A 108 -22.77 -14.10 -23.10
N GLY A 109 -21.87 -13.30 -23.66
CA GLY A 109 -22.15 -12.35 -24.75
C GLY A 109 -23.06 -11.17 -24.38
N LYS A 110 -23.34 -10.97 -23.08
CA LYS A 110 -24.19 -9.88 -22.57
C LYS A 110 -23.44 -8.55 -22.46
N ARG A 111 -22.12 -8.57 -22.43
CA ARG A 111 -21.25 -7.38 -22.41
C ARG A 111 -20.13 -7.51 -23.45
N PRO A 112 -19.70 -6.40 -24.04
CA PRO A 112 -18.59 -6.41 -25.00
C PRO A 112 -17.25 -6.69 -24.29
N MET A 113 -16.25 -7.14 -25.03
CA MET A 113 -14.89 -7.42 -24.52
C MET A 113 -14.19 -6.17 -23.96
N THR A 114 -14.59 -4.96 -24.42
CA THR A 114 -14.10 -3.69 -23.89
C THR A 114 -14.37 -3.53 -22.39
N ALA A 115 -15.41 -4.18 -21.87
CA ALA A 115 -15.68 -4.20 -20.43
C ALA A 115 -14.52 -4.81 -19.63
N LEU A 116 -13.74 -5.73 -20.20
CA LEU A 116 -12.54 -6.31 -19.56
C LEU A 116 -11.43 -5.25 -19.45
N VAL A 117 -11.24 -4.42 -20.49
CA VAL A 117 -10.27 -3.32 -20.48
C VAL A 117 -10.61 -2.33 -19.37
N VAL A 118 -11.88 -1.94 -19.30
CA VAL A 118 -12.34 -0.95 -18.31
C VAL A 118 -12.15 -1.47 -16.89
N VAL A 119 -12.60 -2.69 -16.62
CA VAL A 119 -12.56 -3.26 -15.27
C VAL A 119 -11.12 -3.50 -14.82
N VAL A 120 -10.31 -4.14 -15.66
CA VAL A 120 -8.90 -4.40 -15.35
C VAL A 120 -8.11 -3.09 -15.31
N GLY A 121 -8.38 -2.18 -16.25
CA GLY A 121 -7.71 -0.88 -16.29
C GLY A 121 -7.97 -0.03 -15.05
N LEU A 122 -9.21 0.04 -14.59
CA LEU A 122 -9.57 0.75 -13.37
C LEU A 122 -8.95 0.12 -12.12
N ALA A 123 -8.92 -1.22 -12.05
CA ALA A 123 -8.27 -1.90 -10.94
C ALA A 123 -6.76 -1.62 -10.91
N VAL A 124 -6.06 -1.77 -12.03
CA VAL A 124 -4.61 -1.51 -12.11
C VAL A 124 -4.30 -0.03 -11.91
N LEU A 125 -5.12 0.88 -12.43
CA LEU A 125 -4.99 2.32 -12.20
C LEU A 125 -5.09 2.65 -10.72
N ARG A 126 -6.08 2.08 -10.04
CA ARG A 126 -6.30 2.30 -8.62
C ARG A 126 -5.11 1.84 -7.80
N GLU A 127 -4.74 0.56 -7.90
CA GLU A 127 -3.64 -0.01 -7.10
C GLU A 127 -2.30 0.65 -7.47
N GLY A 128 -2.07 0.94 -8.75
CA GLY A 128 -0.89 1.67 -9.20
C GLY A 128 -0.81 3.10 -8.68
N SER A 129 -1.93 3.81 -8.58
CA SER A 129 -1.99 5.15 -7.99
C SER A 129 -1.70 5.11 -6.48
N GLU A 130 -2.19 4.08 -5.79
CA GLU A 130 -1.90 3.87 -4.36
C GLU A 130 -0.41 3.58 -4.15
N VAL A 131 0.21 2.73 -4.99
CA VAL A 131 1.67 2.50 -4.99
C VAL A 131 2.43 3.82 -5.11
N VAL A 132 2.07 4.67 -6.07
CA VAL A 132 2.74 5.96 -6.27
C VAL A 132 2.69 6.81 -5.00
N LEU A 133 1.50 6.99 -4.42
CA LEU A 133 1.32 7.83 -3.23
C LEU A 133 2.08 7.29 -2.01
N PHE A 134 2.09 5.98 -1.83
CA PHE A 134 2.80 5.36 -0.71
C PHE A 134 4.33 5.42 -0.89
N LEU A 135 4.82 5.26 -2.12
CA LEU A 135 6.25 5.42 -2.41
C LEU A 135 6.71 6.87 -2.19
N TYR A 136 5.88 7.85 -2.54
CA TYR A 136 6.16 9.25 -2.20
C TYR A 136 6.18 9.48 -0.69
N GLY A 137 5.27 8.85 0.07
CA GLY A 137 5.33 8.86 1.53
C GLY A 137 6.63 8.30 2.09
N ILE A 138 7.09 7.15 1.57
CA ILE A 138 8.38 6.56 1.98
C ILE A 138 9.56 7.45 1.60
N LEU A 139 9.50 8.11 0.43
CA LEU A 139 10.53 9.06 -0.03
C LEU A 139 10.60 10.28 0.89
N ALA A 140 9.46 10.88 1.22
CA ALA A 140 9.35 11.98 2.17
C ALA A 140 9.86 11.60 3.56
N GLY A 141 9.75 10.32 3.95
CA GLY A 141 10.34 9.75 5.16
C GLY A 141 11.86 9.54 5.11
N GLY A 142 12.55 10.06 4.08
CA GLY A 142 14.01 10.05 3.97
C GLY A 142 14.61 8.81 3.30
N ALA A 143 13.79 7.95 2.68
CA ALA A 143 14.32 6.84 1.90
C ALA A 143 14.98 7.33 0.58
N SER A 144 16.06 6.70 0.15
CA SER A 144 16.70 7.04 -1.13
C SER A 144 15.90 6.52 -2.32
N GLY A 145 15.88 7.27 -3.43
CA GLY A 145 15.22 6.87 -4.67
C GLY A 145 15.72 5.52 -5.21
N SER A 146 17.02 5.23 -5.08
CA SER A 146 17.58 3.93 -5.48
C SER A 146 17.00 2.78 -4.64
N SER A 147 16.82 2.95 -3.33
CA SER A 147 16.22 1.93 -2.47
C SER A 147 14.72 1.72 -2.76
N LEU A 148 14.01 2.78 -3.16
CA LEU A 148 12.63 2.68 -3.62
C LEU A 148 12.55 1.91 -4.95
N PHE A 149 13.41 2.25 -5.90
CA PHE A 149 13.44 1.59 -7.20
C PHE A 149 13.71 0.08 -7.07
N VAL A 150 14.76 -0.30 -6.31
CA VAL A 150 15.08 -1.71 -6.07
C VAL A 150 13.95 -2.42 -5.31
N GLY A 151 13.42 -1.80 -4.24
CA GLY A 151 12.32 -2.38 -3.48
C GLY A 151 11.04 -2.51 -4.30
N GLY A 152 10.69 -1.50 -5.08
CA GLY A 152 9.53 -1.48 -5.96
C GLY A 152 9.60 -2.53 -7.06
N THR A 153 10.74 -2.63 -7.76
CA THR A 153 10.94 -3.65 -8.81
C THR A 153 10.93 -5.06 -8.26
N LEU A 154 11.55 -5.31 -7.11
CA LEU A 154 11.47 -6.61 -6.43
C LEU A 154 10.04 -6.93 -5.99
N GLY A 155 9.32 -5.96 -5.40
CA GLY A 155 7.93 -6.12 -5.01
C GLY A 155 7.02 -6.45 -6.19
N LEU A 156 7.20 -5.76 -7.32
CA LEU A 156 6.50 -6.02 -8.58
C LEU A 156 6.80 -7.43 -9.10
N ALA A 157 8.08 -7.81 -9.18
CA ALA A 157 8.49 -9.10 -9.71
C ALA A 157 7.97 -10.27 -8.86
N VAL A 158 8.13 -10.18 -7.54
CA VAL A 158 7.68 -11.22 -6.59
C VAL A 158 6.15 -11.29 -6.54
N GLY A 159 5.46 -10.14 -6.54
CA GLY A 159 3.99 -10.07 -6.55
C GLY A 159 3.40 -10.64 -7.84
N ALA A 160 3.97 -10.28 -8.99
CA ALA A 160 3.55 -10.82 -10.29
C ALA A 160 3.80 -12.34 -10.39
N ALA A 161 4.97 -12.81 -9.96
CA ALA A 161 5.28 -14.24 -9.92
C ALA A 161 4.32 -15.00 -8.99
N PHE A 162 4.07 -14.47 -7.79
CA PHE A 162 3.12 -15.07 -6.85
C PHE A 162 1.71 -15.13 -7.42
N THR A 163 1.24 -14.05 -8.04
CA THR A 163 -0.08 -14.01 -8.70
C THR A 163 -0.18 -15.05 -9.82
N ALA A 164 0.85 -15.13 -10.68
CA ALA A 164 0.87 -16.11 -11.76
C ALA A 164 0.86 -17.55 -11.21
N LEU A 165 1.70 -17.86 -10.24
CA LEU A 165 1.74 -19.19 -9.61
C LEU A 165 0.41 -19.56 -8.96
N THR A 166 -0.26 -18.61 -8.31
CA THR A 166 -1.58 -18.81 -7.72
C THR A 166 -2.63 -19.07 -8.81
N TYR A 167 -2.60 -18.31 -9.90
CA TYR A 167 -3.52 -18.48 -11.03
C TYR A 167 -3.38 -19.86 -11.69
N TYR A 168 -2.15 -20.36 -11.83
CA TYR A 168 -1.89 -21.71 -12.38
C TYR A 168 -2.09 -22.83 -11.35
N GLY A 169 -2.45 -22.53 -10.10
CA GLY A 169 -2.69 -23.51 -9.05
C GLY A 169 -1.41 -24.15 -8.48
N LEU A 170 -0.24 -23.58 -8.76
CA LEU A 170 1.05 -24.08 -8.28
C LEU A 170 1.34 -23.68 -6.82
N VAL A 171 0.65 -22.65 -6.31
CA VAL A 171 0.73 -22.20 -4.93
C VAL A 171 -0.64 -22.24 -4.30
N SER A 172 -0.76 -23.01 -3.22
CA SER A 172 -2.02 -23.19 -2.47
C SER A 172 -2.04 -22.37 -1.17
N ILE A 173 -1.24 -21.32 -1.07
CA ILE A 173 -1.26 -20.44 0.11
C ILE A 173 -2.52 -19.58 0.05
N PRO A 174 -3.44 -19.70 1.03
CA PRO A 174 -4.63 -18.87 1.04
C PRO A 174 -4.24 -17.38 1.13
N ALA A 175 -4.73 -16.57 0.21
CA ALA A 175 -4.45 -15.14 0.14
C ALA A 175 -4.69 -14.41 1.48
N ARG A 176 -5.65 -14.89 2.29
CA ARG A 176 -5.93 -14.35 3.64
C ARG A 176 -4.72 -14.29 4.57
N HIS A 177 -3.80 -15.27 4.48
CA HIS A 177 -2.61 -15.27 5.35
C HIS A 177 -1.59 -14.24 4.89
N ILE A 178 -1.43 -14.08 3.58
CA ILE A 178 -0.54 -13.06 3.01
C ILE A 178 -1.07 -11.68 3.37
N PHE A 179 -2.35 -11.42 3.15
CA PHE A 179 -2.96 -10.15 3.53
C PHE A 179 -2.92 -9.88 5.04
N ALA A 180 -3.04 -10.90 5.89
CA ALA A 180 -2.89 -10.72 7.33
C ALA A 180 -1.48 -10.24 7.69
N VAL A 181 -0.44 -10.89 7.14
CA VAL A 181 0.96 -10.51 7.40
C VAL A 181 1.27 -9.12 6.83
N THR A 182 0.91 -8.86 5.57
CA THR A 182 1.17 -7.56 4.94
C THR A 182 0.40 -6.43 5.60
N THR A 183 -0.82 -6.67 6.08
CA THR A 183 -1.61 -5.68 6.85
C THR A 183 -0.88 -5.27 8.14
N VAL A 184 -0.29 -6.23 8.88
CA VAL A 184 0.49 -5.93 10.08
C VAL A 184 1.74 -5.11 9.71
N LEU A 185 2.47 -5.51 8.68
CA LEU A 185 3.67 -4.77 8.23
C LEU A 185 3.32 -3.35 7.78
N ILE A 186 2.22 -3.17 7.06
CA ILE A 186 1.75 -1.85 6.64
C ILE A 186 1.28 -1.01 7.82
N ALA A 187 0.65 -1.62 8.83
CA ALA A 187 0.27 -0.89 10.03
C ALA A 187 1.50 -0.36 10.79
N LEU A 188 2.55 -1.16 10.91
CA LEU A 188 3.82 -0.75 11.51
C LEU A 188 4.50 0.36 10.70
N LEU A 189 4.51 0.22 9.37
CA LEU A 189 5.05 1.23 8.46
C LEU A 189 4.28 2.55 8.56
N ALA A 190 2.94 2.50 8.54
CA ALA A 190 2.09 3.68 8.70
C ALA A 190 2.31 4.38 10.05
N ALA A 191 2.48 3.61 11.13
CA ALA A 191 2.80 4.16 12.44
C ALA A 191 4.17 4.85 12.45
N GLY A 192 5.18 4.26 11.80
CA GLY A 192 6.49 4.88 11.60
C GLY A 192 6.41 6.19 10.80
N MET A 193 5.63 6.20 9.71
CA MET A 193 5.40 7.42 8.92
C MET A 193 4.68 8.50 9.74
N ALA A 194 3.73 8.14 10.60
CA ALA A 194 3.05 9.08 11.49
C ALA A 194 4.02 9.70 12.51
N ALA A 195 4.91 8.90 13.10
CA ALA A 195 5.96 9.38 13.99
C ALA A 195 6.93 10.34 13.28
N GLN A 196 7.29 10.04 12.02
CA GLN A 196 8.12 10.94 11.20
C GLN A 196 7.39 12.23 10.82
N ALA A 197 6.09 12.16 10.48
CA ALA A 197 5.30 13.35 10.18
C ALA A 197 5.30 14.34 11.34
N VAL A 198 5.15 13.82 12.56
CA VAL A 198 5.21 14.62 13.78
C VAL A 198 6.60 15.21 14.00
N GLN A 199 7.67 14.46 13.71
CA GLN A 199 9.05 14.97 13.79
C GLN A 199 9.27 16.16 12.84
N TYR A 200 8.75 16.08 11.61
CA TYR A 200 8.83 17.22 10.67
C TYR A 200 8.01 18.42 11.13
N LEU A 201 6.84 18.22 11.78
CA LEU A 201 6.06 19.31 12.35
C LEU A 201 6.78 19.98 13.54
N ASP A 202 7.50 19.21 14.36
CA ASP A 202 8.34 19.72 15.44
C ASP A 202 9.53 20.52 14.86
N ALA A 203 10.21 19.98 13.84
CA ALA A 203 11.30 20.66 13.13
C ALA A 203 10.86 21.96 12.45
N ALA A 204 9.63 22.00 11.91
CA ALA A 204 9.03 23.21 11.35
C ALA A 204 8.60 24.24 12.41
N GLY A 205 8.72 23.93 13.71
CA GLY A 205 8.32 24.81 14.80
C GLY A 205 6.81 24.97 15.00
N ILE A 206 5.99 24.10 14.35
CA ILE A 206 4.53 24.15 14.44
C ILE A 206 4.04 23.51 15.75
N ILE A 207 4.70 22.43 16.16
CA ILE A 207 4.35 21.68 17.37
C ILE A 207 5.61 21.61 18.24
N ASN A 208 5.61 22.30 19.38
CA ASN A 208 6.73 22.34 20.33
C ASN A 208 6.28 21.74 21.68
N VAL A 209 5.61 20.58 21.65
CA VAL A 209 5.11 19.89 22.86
C VAL A 209 5.61 18.45 22.88
N LEU A 210 5.87 17.93 24.10
CA LEU A 210 6.29 16.54 24.28
C LEU A 210 7.58 16.19 23.49
N SER A 211 8.49 17.15 23.34
CA SER A 211 9.77 16.99 22.62
C SER A 211 10.84 16.31 23.48
N ARG A 212 10.46 15.83 24.68
CA ARG A 212 11.40 15.09 25.54
C ARG A 212 11.76 13.76 24.91
N GLN A 213 13.05 13.48 24.82
CA GLN A 213 13.58 12.18 24.42
C GLN A 213 13.27 11.12 25.49
N LEU A 214 12.73 9.97 25.09
CA LEU A 214 12.34 8.88 25.98
C LEU A 214 13.49 7.95 26.32
N TRP A 215 14.30 7.55 25.30
CA TRP A 215 15.46 6.71 25.45
C TRP A 215 16.50 7.00 24.38
N ASP A 216 17.70 6.46 24.55
CA ASP A 216 18.77 6.46 23.58
C ASP A 216 19.28 5.02 23.39
N SER A 217 18.93 4.41 22.27
CA SER A 217 19.40 3.08 21.86
C SER A 217 20.51 3.13 20.81
N SER A 218 20.98 4.33 20.43
CA SER A 218 22.02 4.49 19.41
C SER A 218 23.33 3.78 19.70
N PRO A 219 23.78 3.57 20.98
CA PRO A 219 25.00 2.83 21.24
C PRO A 219 24.92 1.33 20.88
N TRP A 220 23.70 0.77 20.88
CA TRP A 220 23.47 -0.66 20.63
C TRP A 220 22.93 -0.90 19.22
N LEU A 221 22.05 -0.02 18.77
CA LEU A 221 21.36 -0.15 17.49
C LEU A 221 21.19 1.23 16.85
N PRO A 222 22.26 1.79 16.26
CA PRO A 222 22.18 3.11 15.62
C PRO A 222 21.25 3.07 14.43
N GLN A 223 20.39 4.10 14.29
CA GLN A 223 19.41 4.20 13.19
C GLN A 223 20.11 4.20 11.81
N ASP A 224 21.31 4.78 11.71
CA ASP A 224 22.10 4.82 10.48
C ASP A 224 22.80 3.49 10.13
N GLY A 225 22.80 2.52 11.04
CA GLY A 225 23.31 1.19 10.80
C GLY A 225 22.43 0.41 9.79
N ILE A 226 22.97 -0.68 9.23
CA ILE A 226 22.21 -1.51 8.26
C ILE A 226 20.92 -2.03 8.91
N ILE A 227 21.00 -2.60 10.11
CA ILE A 227 19.85 -3.14 10.84
C ILE A 227 18.91 -2.00 11.27
N GLY A 228 19.45 -0.88 11.80
CA GLY A 228 18.68 0.28 12.19
C GLY A 228 17.84 0.83 11.03
N ARG A 229 18.44 1.02 9.85
CA ARG A 229 17.71 1.46 8.64
C ARG A 229 16.66 0.48 8.18
N MET A 230 16.91 -0.82 8.31
CA MET A 230 15.90 -1.84 7.97
C MET A 230 14.71 -1.75 8.93
N LEU A 231 14.95 -1.68 10.24
CA LEU A 231 13.91 -1.55 11.25
C LEU A 231 13.17 -0.20 11.15
N HIS A 232 13.92 0.88 10.90
CA HIS A 232 13.31 2.19 10.65
C HIS A 232 12.31 2.14 9.49
N THR A 233 12.68 1.51 8.37
CA THR A 233 11.81 1.40 7.19
C THR A 233 10.63 0.44 7.39
N LEU A 234 10.80 -0.66 8.16
CA LEU A 234 9.76 -1.68 8.33
C LEU A 234 8.77 -1.39 9.45
N ILE A 235 9.29 -0.91 10.58
CA ILE A 235 8.51 -0.77 11.81
C ILE A 235 8.56 0.65 12.38
N GLY A 236 9.18 1.60 11.67
CA GLY A 236 9.32 2.97 12.15
C GLY A 236 10.28 3.12 13.33
N TYR A 237 11.29 2.23 13.47
CA TYR A 237 12.26 2.31 14.56
C TYR A 237 13.01 3.64 14.53
N THR A 238 13.12 4.28 15.69
CA THR A 238 13.95 5.46 15.94
C THR A 238 14.80 5.20 17.17
N ASP A 239 16.10 5.45 17.09
CA ASP A 239 17.04 5.21 18.19
C ASP A 239 16.87 6.22 19.35
N ARG A 240 16.32 7.40 19.06
CA ARG A 240 16.07 8.49 20.03
C ARG A 240 14.67 9.09 19.86
N PRO A 241 13.60 8.32 20.14
CA PRO A 241 12.24 8.82 19.94
C PRO A 241 11.85 9.86 21.00
N THR A 242 11.05 10.84 20.57
CA THR A 242 10.38 11.77 21.48
C THR A 242 9.06 11.20 22.01
N GLU A 243 8.54 11.78 23.08
CA GLU A 243 7.21 11.41 23.63
C GLU A 243 6.12 11.54 22.58
N LEU A 244 6.14 12.62 21.79
CA LEU A 244 5.16 12.88 20.76
C LEU A 244 5.23 11.86 19.61
N GLN A 245 6.44 11.47 19.20
CA GLN A 245 6.63 10.41 18.18
C GLN A 245 6.05 9.07 18.66
N LEU A 246 6.30 8.68 19.92
CA LEU A 246 5.75 7.44 20.46
C LEU A 246 4.22 7.48 20.55
N ILE A 247 3.65 8.62 20.98
CA ILE A 247 2.19 8.80 21.02
C ILE A 247 1.59 8.68 19.62
N ALA A 248 2.15 9.35 18.61
CA ALA A 248 1.68 9.28 17.23
C ALA A 248 1.75 7.85 16.69
N TYR A 249 2.85 7.15 16.97
CA TYR A 249 3.04 5.75 16.61
C TYR A 249 1.95 4.85 17.21
N LEU A 250 1.77 4.89 18.53
CA LEU A 250 0.79 4.06 19.23
C LEU A 250 -0.64 4.43 18.88
N ALA A 251 -0.95 5.72 18.71
CA ALA A 251 -2.27 6.18 18.27
C ALA A 251 -2.62 5.64 16.88
N THR A 252 -1.66 5.66 15.94
CA THR A 252 -1.86 5.13 14.59
C THR A 252 -2.10 3.61 14.62
N LEU A 253 -1.29 2.85 15.36
CA LEU A 253 -1.50 1.40 15.52
C LEU A 253 -2.86 1.09 16.14
N THR A 254 -3.23 1.81 17.19
CA THR A 254 -4.53 1.62 17.86
C THR A 254 -5.68 1.95 16.93
N ALA A 255 -5.58 3.05 16.17
CA ALA A 255 -6.60 3.44 15.20
C ALA A 255 -6.73 2.39 14.08
N MET A 256 -5.63 1.89 13.53
CA MET A 256 -5.65 0.84 12.51
C MET A 256 -6.24 -0.48 13.05
N ALA A 257 -5.87 -0.88 14.26
CA ALA A 257 -6.43 -2.07 14.91
C ALA A 257 -7.95 -1.91 15.16
N ALA A 258 -8.39 -0.74 15.63
CA ALA A 258 -9.80 -0.43 15.84
C ALA A 258 -10.57 -0.44 14.51
N LEU A 259 -10.05 0.16 13.46
CA LEU A 259 -10.67 0.16 12.13
C LEU A 259 -10.77 -1.27 11.56
N ALA A 260 -9.71 -2.06 11.68
CA ALA A 260 -9.72 -3.46 11.27
C ALA A 260 -10.77 -4.27 12.06
N TRP A 261 -10.86 -4.05 13.37
CA TRP A 261 -11.85 -4.71 14.22
C TRP A 261 -13.29 -4.31 13.87
N LEU A 262 -13.55 -3.03 13.61
CA LEU A 262 -14.85 -2.51 13.18
C LEU A 262 -15.22 -2.98 11.76
N ALA A 263 -14.25 -3.27 10.92
CA ALA A 263 -14.46 -3.76 9.55
C ALA A 263 -14.96 -5.22 9.51
N VAL A 264 -14.73 -6.02 10.56
CA VAL A 264 -15.22 -7.40 10.63
C VAL A 264 -16.75 -7.40 10.81
N PRO A 265 -17.52 -8.05 9.91
CA PRO A 265 -18.99 -8.12 10.01
C PRO A 265 -19.42 -8.75 11.34
N THR A 266 -20.46 -8.17 11.96
CA THR A 266 -20.98 -8.59 13.28
C THR A 266 -21.42 -10.06 13.33
N ARG A 267 -21.78 -10.66 12.20
CA ARG A 267 -22.12 -12.10 12.11
C ARG A 267 -20.91 -13.02 12.35
N ALA A 268 -19.71 -12.61 11.94
CA ALA A 268 -18.48 -13.39 12.19
C ALA A 268 -18.03 -13.32 13.67
N ARG A 269 -18.44 -12.28 14.40
CA ARG A 269 -18.12 -12.10 15.83
C ARG A 269 -18.94 -13.00 16.77
N ARG A 270 -20.06 -13.56 16.29
CA ARG A 270 -21.00 -14.36 17.10
C ARG A 270 -20.93 -15.88 16.84
N ALA A 271 -20.06 -16.36 15.97
CA ALA A 271 -19.83 -17.79 15.81
C ALA A 271 -18.99 -18.28 17.01
N PRO A 272 -19.50 -19.20 17.84
CA PRO A 272 -18.68 -19.82 18.88
C PRO A 272 -17.57 -20.65 18.23
N ALA A 273 -16.40 -20.68 18.88
CA ALA A 273 -15.24 -21.47 18.49
C ALA A 273 -15.52 -22.97 18.57
#